data_95fd537e0ec03c961d36dbba78255e08
#
_entry.id   95fd537e0ec03c961d36dbba78255e08
#
_cell.length_a   1.000
_cell.length_b   1.000
_cell.length_c   1.000
_cell.angle_alpha   90.00
_cell.angle_beta   90.00
_cell.angle_gamma   90.00
#
_symmetry.space_group_name_H-M   'P 1'
#
loop_
_entity.id
_entity.type
_entity.pdbx_description
1 polymer ?
#
loop_
_entity_poly.entity_id
_entity_poly.type
_entity_poly.pdbx_seq_one_letter_code
_entity_poly.pdbx_strand_id
1 'polypeptide(L)'
;MKHIPNLFRDFNADENDPASYDFAFTDKIISGLMNAGCEPYFRLGVTIENAHMVKAYRIYPPKDPEKWARICEHVIRHYREGWANGFHYDITYWEIWNEPDDCFTNEMAAMWKGTPEEYFHLYSVTAKHLKSCFGDSIKVGGYAHCGVYEYMQDTELNGLDHPDRYIYDFTISFMHGFFKYQQETEAPIDFFSWHVYDNCHKSVKEDFVLIKEHAEYVRKILDRYRYNDAENHLNEWNLWTEVRKRDLPIASAKTLGFMLMMQDTDTDVMCYYDAGLGYSAYRALINPDTGYPYRNYYAFMMFNTLYTLKNQVESTSTDTHVVVQAGVDGRKGAIVLSNTNDDTVTVKLTVTGFPTDDAQVLRIDEENRYTLTGESIKGGTIILPPYSCAEIKLFDLN
;
A
#
# COMPACT_ATOMS: atom_id res chain seq x y z
N MET A 1 11.23 -11.94 -4.75
CA MET A 1 11.21 -12.27 -3.30
C MET A 1 11.11 -13.78 -3.14
N LYS A 2 11.81 -14.39 -2.19
CA LYS A 2 11.55 -15.79 -1.82
C LYS A 2 10.51 -15.81 -0.72
N HIS A 3 9.45 -16.56 -0.91
CA HIS A 3 8.33 -16.69 0.02
C HIS A 3 8.49 -17.93 0.87
N ILE A 4 7.67 -18.13 1.91
CA ILE A 4 7.78 -19.28 2.80
C ILE A 4 7.98 -20.59 2.04
N PRO A 5 7.24 -20.93 0.98
CA PRO A 5 7.49 -22.16 0.21
C PRO A 5 8.85 -22.22 -0.49
N ASN A 6 9.57 -21.12 -0.63
CA ASN A 6 10.92 -21.09 -1.18
C ASN A 6 11.99 -21.06 -0.10
N LEU A 7 11.69 -20.49 1.07
CA LEU A 7 12.56 -20.46 2.23
C LEU A 7 12.61 -21.84 2.89
N PHE A 8 11.47 -22.50 3.08
CA PHE A 8 11.31 -23.84 3.65
C PHE A 8 10.69 -24.74 2.59
N ARG A 9 11.53 -25.42 1.79
CA ARG A 9 11.10 -26.09 0.55
C ARG A 9 10.43 -27.45 0.76
N ASP A 10 10.88 -28.20 1.76
CA ASP A 10 10.32 -29.50 2.11
C ASP A 10 9.52 -29.38 3.40
N PHE A 11 8.20 -29.40 3.29
CA PHE A 11 7.32 -29.28 4.44
C PHE A 11 7.43 -30.45 5.42
N ASN A 12 8.07 -31.60 5.03
CA ASN A 12 8.33 -32.73 5.92
C ASN A 12 9.67 -32.59 6.67
N ALA A 13 10.53 -31.64 6.31
CA ALA A 13 11.78 -31.39 7.03
C ALA A 13 11.51 -30.88 8.47
N ASP A 14 12.51 -30.99 9.34
CA ASP A 14 12.42 -30.43 10.70
C ASP A 14 12.49 -28.91 10.66
N GLU A 15 11.46 -28.24 11.14
CA GLU A 15 11.39 -26.77 11.20
C GLU A 15 12.36 -26.15 12.22
N ASN A 16 12.89 -26.95 13.16
CA ASN A 16 13.88 -26.48 14.14
C ASN A 16 15.32 -26.60 13.61
N ASP A 17 15.53 -27.31 12.52
CA ASP A 17 16.87 -27.44 11.90
C ASP A 17 17.13 -26.26 10.95
N PRO A 18 18.12 -25.38 11.23
CA PRO A 18 18.52 -24.32 10.31
C PRO A 18 18.83 -24.78 8.89
N ALA A 19 19.30 -26.00 8.70
CA ALA A 19 19.60 -26.56 7.38
C ALA A 19 18.35 -26.79 6.51
N SER A 20 17.16 -26.79 7.12
CA SER A 20 15.88 -26.89 6.40
C SER A 20 15.48 -25.60 5.68
N TYR A 21 16.19 -24.49 5.90
CA TYR A 21 15.89 -23.17 5.37
C TYR A 21 16.94 -22.68 4.36
N ASP A 22 16.48 -21.94 3.35
CA ASP A 22 17.34 -21.27 2.37
C ASP A 22 17.09 -19.73 2.41
N PHE A 23 17.79 -19.04 3.27
CA PHE A 23 17.69 -17.59 3.44
C PHE A 23 18.50 -16.76 2.43
N ALA A 24 19.45 -17.40 1.72
CA ALA A 24 20.52 -16.71 0.98
C ALA A 24 20.06 -15.60 0.02
N PHE A 25 18.89 -15.74 -0.63
CA PHE A 25 18.35 -14.72 -1.53
C PHE A 25 17.59 -13.63 -0.75
N THR A 26 16.77 -14.03 0.23
CA THR A 26 15.93 -13.08 0.99
C THR A 26 16.81 -12.19 1.86
N ASP A 27 17.91 -12.71 2.43
CA ASP A 27 18.90 -11.96 3.20
C ASP A 27 19.47 -10.78 2.43
N LYS A 28 19.78 -11.00 1.13
CA LYS A 28 20.29 -9.91 0.27
C LYS A 28 19.27 -8.81 0.05
N ILE A 29 18.00 -9.17 -0.09
CA ILE A 29 16.91 -8.18 -0.26
C ILE A 29 16.70 -7.42 1.04
N ILE A 30 16.51 -8.12 2.15
CA ILE A 30 16.23 -7.49 3.45
C ILE A 30 17.40 -6.62 3.89
N SER A 31 18.63 -7.12 3.81
CA SER A 31 19.81 -6.31 4.15
C SER A 31 19.97 -5.11 3.22
N GLY A 32 19.63 -5.25 1.94
CA GLY A 32 19.63 -4.13 1.01
C GLY A 32 18.63 -3.03 1.39
N LEU A 33 17.42 -3.40 1.79
CA LEU A 33 16.40 -2.46 2.28
C LEU A 33 16.86 -1.77 3.58
N MET A 34 17.35 -2.53 4.54
CA MET A 34 17.87 -2.00 5.81
C MET A 34 19.03 -1.03 5.59
N ASN A 35 19.96 -1.36 4.69
CA ASN A 35 21.09 -0.48 4.34
C ASN A 35 20.62 0.80 3.60
N ALA A 36 19.49 0.75 2.92
CA ALA A 36 18.88 1.92 2.30
C ALA A 36 18.05 2.78 3.29
N GLY A 37 17.99 2.39 4.56
CA GLY A 37 17.20 3.08 5.58
C GLY A 37 15.70 2.80 5.51
N CYS A 38 15.31 1.70 4.85
CA CYS A 38 13.92 1.27 4.73
C CYS A 38 13.61 0.17 5.75
N GLU A 39 12.48 0.26 6.42
CA GLU A 39 11.96 -0.83 7.23
C GLU A 39 11.26 -1.86 6.32
N PRO A 40 11.61 -3.15 6.40
CA PRO A 40 10.90 -4.19 5.66
C PRO A 40 9.49 -4.43 6.20
N TYR A 41 8.51 -4.43 5.31
CA TYR A 41 7.18 -4.97 5.55
C TYR A 41 7.17 -6.41 5.00
N PHE A 42 7.18 -7.41 5.89
CA PHE A 42 7.47 -8.78 5.51
C PHE A 42 6.21 -9.61 5.32
N ARG A 43 5.99 -10.12 4.12
CA ARG A 43 4.89 -11.02 3.80
C ARG A 43 5.28 -12.48 4.05
N LEU A 44 4.61 -13.11 5.01
CA LEU A 44 4.71 -14.53 5.33
C LEU A 44 3.70 -15.30 4.46
N GLY A 45 4.15 -15.91 3.38
CA GLY A 45 3.22 -16.61 2.49
C GLY A 45 3.68 -16.61 1.04
N VAL A 46 2.78 -16.25 0.16
CA VAL A 46 2.95 -16.33 -1.29
C VAL A 46 2.83 -14.94 -1.94
N THR A 47 3.16 -14.89 -3.23
CA THR A 47 2.85 -13.76 -4.12
C THR A 47 2.40 -14.29 -5.47
N ILE A 48 1.99 -13.38 -6.37
CA ILE A 48 1.51 -13.72 -7.72
C ILE A 48 2.50 -14.58 -8.52
N GLU A 49 3.80 -14.40 -8.32
CA GLU A 49 4.83 -15.21 -8.98
C GLU A 49 4.75 -16.70 -8.60
N ASN A 50 4.16 -17.04 -7.47
CA ASN A 50 3.96 -18.41 -7.08
C ASN A 50 2.80 -19.10 -7.81
N ALA A 51 1.83 -18.36 -8.32
CA ALA A 51 0.70 -18.90 -9.07
C ALA A 51 1.13 -19.54 -10.40
N HIS A 52 2.17 -19.01 -11.04
CA HIS A 52 2.58 -19.40 -12.39
C HIS A 52 3.74 -20.41 -12.45
N MET A 53 4.40 -20.69 -11.33
CA MET A 53 5.59 -21.54 -11.30
C MET A 53 5.41 -22.69 -10.34
N VAL A 54 5.99 -23.85 -10.68
CA VAL A 54 6.06 -24.98 -9.74
C VAL A 54 7.03 -24.63 -8.62
N LYS A 55 6.50 -24.53 -7.42
CA LYS A 55 7.24 -24.28 -6.18
C LYS A 55 6.84 -25.36 -5.18
N ALA A 56 7.46 -25.47 -4.03
CA ALA A 56 7.18 -26.45 -3.02
C ALA A 56 5.66 -26.68 -2.83
N TYR A 57 5.06 -26.30 -1.75
CA TYR A 57 3.60 -26.43 -1.55
C TYR A 57 2.80 -25.21 -2.01
N ARG A 58 3.45 -24.21 -2.58
CA ARG A 58 2.88 -23.05 -3.30
C ARG A 58 1.68 -22.40 -2.59
N ILE A 59 0.55 -22.35 -3.35
CA ILE A 59 -0.72 -21.72 -2.99
C ILE A 59 -1.71 -22.70 -2.32
N TYR A 60 -1.29 -23.93 -2.07
CA TYR A 60 -2.12 -24.91 -1.37
C TYR A 60 -2.04 -24.72 0.14
N PRO A 61 -3.13 -25.01 0.88
CA PRO A 61 -3.10 -25.02 2.33
C PRO A 61 -1.95 -25.87 2.87
N PRO A 62 -1.16 -25.35 3.84
CA PRO A 62 -0.22 -26.20 4.56
C PRO A 62 -0.95 -27.35 5.26
N LYS A 63 -0.40 -28.56 5.19
CA LYS A 63 -1.01 -29.76 5.80
C LYS A 63 -1.11 -29.68 7.32
N ASP A 64 -0.28 -28.89 7.95
CA ASP A 64 -0.17 -28.68 9.39
C ASP A 64 0.00 -27.16 9.63
N PRO A 65 -1.08 -26.45 9.95
CA PRO A 65 -1.05 -25.02 10.22
C PRO A 65 -0.15 -24.62 11.39
N GLU A 66 -0.08 -25.46 12.43
CA GLU A 66 0.78 -25.22 13.59
C GLU A 66 2.26 -25.30 13.20
N LYS A 67 2.64 -26.26 12.38
CA LYS A 67 4.01 -26.34 11.83
C LYS A 67 4.31 -25.13 10.94
N TRP A 68 3.36 -24.70 10.11
CA TRP A 68 3.53 -23.51 9.29
C TRP A 68 3.74 -22.26 10.14
N ALA A 69 3.02 -22.12 11.25
CA ALA A 69 3.21 -21.03 12.22
C ALA A 69 4.61 -21.05 12.86
N ARG A 70 5.14 -22.25 13.23
CA ARG A 70 6.51 -22.39 13.73
C ARG A 70 7.58 -22.09 12.68
N ILE A 71 7.33 -22.42 11.40
CA ILE A 71 8.21 -22.00 10.32
C ILE A 71 8.24 -20.47 10.20
N CYS A 72 7.08 -19.81 10.27
CA CYS A 72 7.00 -18.34 10.29
C CYS A 72 7.74 -17.75 11.49
N GLU A 73 7.60 -18.33 12.68
CA GLU A 73 8.36 -17.96 13.88
C GLU A 73 9.88 -17.98 13.62
N HIS A 74 10.41 -19.06 13.04
CA HIS A 74 11.83 -19.18 12.76
C HIS A 74 12.31 -18.16 11.71
N VAL A 75 11.47 -17.80 10.75
CA VAL A 75 11.77 -16.70 9.82
C VAL A 75 11.87 -15.35 10.56
N ILE A 76 10.97 -15.07 11.50
CA ILE A 76 11.01 -13.86 12.32
C ILE A 76 12.27 -13.87 13.21
N ARG A 77 12.56 -14.99 13.90
CA ARG A 77 13.77 -15.14 14.73
C ARG A 77 15.06 -14.96 13.92
N HIS A 78 15.07 -15.43 12.65
CA HIS A 78 16.22 -15.24 11.78
C HIS A 78 16.52 -13.74 11.56
N TYR A 79 15.52 -12.93 11.29
CA TYR A 79 15.73 -11.51 11.02
C TYR A 79 15.83 -10.65 12.29
N ARG A 80 15.19 -11.04 13.39
CA ARG A 80 15.14 -10.23 14.61
C ARG A 80 16.07 -10.70 15.73
N GLU A 81 16.35 -12.00 15.83
CA GLU A 81 17.04 -12.60 16.97
C GLU A 81 18.35 -13.35 16.59
N GLY A 82 18.73 -13.31 15.32
CA GLY A 82 19.98 -13.92 14.83
C GLY A 82 19.93 -15.44 14.67
N TRP A 83 18.75 -16.07 14.75
CA TRP A 83 18.62 -17.51 14.55
C TRP A 83 19.16 -17.94 13.17
N ALA A 84 19.79 -19.11 13.07
CA ALA A 84 20.40 -19.65 11.85
C ALA A 84 21.43 -18.70 11.18
N ASN A 85 22.28 -18.05 11.96
CA ASN A 85 23.22 -17.02 11.55
C ASN A 85 22.54 -15.80 10.86
N GLY A 86 21.36 -15.44 11.31
CA GLY A 86 20.58 -14.34 10.81
C GLY A 86 20.98 -12.97 11.35
N PHE A 87 20.02 -12.09 11.50
CA PHE A 87 20.20 -10.68 11.78
C PHE A 87 19.52 -10.25 13.08
N HIS A 88 19.79 -9.02 13.52
CA HIS A 88 19.11 -8.37 14.64
C HIS A 88 18.47 -7.05 14.15
N TYR A 89 17.55 -7.17 13.20
CA TYR A 89 16.82 -6.04 12.64
C TYR A 89 15.53 -5.79 13.41
N ASP A 90 15.17 -4.52 13.57
CA ASP A 90 13.89 -4.15 14.16
C ASP A 90 12.83 -4.05 13.06
N ILE A 91 12.24 -5.21 12.70
CA ILE A 91 11.18 -5.33 11.71
C ILE A 91 9.85 -5.46 12.45
N THR A 92 8.96 -4.51 12.24
CA THR A 92 7.68 -4.43 12.95
C THR A 92 6.58 -5.26 12.29
N TYR A 93 6.41 -5.17 10.96
CA TYR A 93 5.23 -5.65 10.24
C TYR A 93 5.42 -7.02 9.60
N TRP A 94 4.54 -7.97 9.96
CA TRP A 94 4.55 -9.35 9.48
C TRP A 94 3.16 -9.74 8.99
N GLU A 95 3.01 -9.80 7.68
CA GLU A 95 1.74 -10.04 7.01
C GLU A 95 1.55 -11.52 6.69
N ILE A 96 0.38 -12.08 7.06
CA ILE A 96 0.05 -13.48 6.84
C ILE A 96 -0.66 -13.62 5.49
N TRP A 97 0.03 -14.22 4.51
CA TRP A 97 -0.42 -14.53 3.16
C TRP A 97 -0.50 -13.34 2.21
N ASN A 98 -1.16 -13.54 1.04
CA ASN A 98 -1.47 -12.55 0.01
C ASN A 98 -2.70 -12.96 -0.78
N GLU A 99 -3.69 -12.10 -0.88
CA GLU A 99 -4.86 -12.22 -1.75
C GLU A 99 -5.47 -13.65 -1.77
N PRO A 100 -5.80 -14.26 -0.62
CA PRO A 100 -6.42 -15.58 -0.61
C PRO A 100 -7.83 -15.56 -1.22
N ASP A 101 -8.37 -14.37 -1.41
CA ASP A 101 -9.67 -14.04 -1.99
C ASP A 101 -9.59 -13.52 -3.44
N ASP A 102 -8.39 -13.57 -4.08
CA ASP A 102 -8.19 -13.10 -5.46
C ASP A 102 -8.88 -13.99 -6.47
N CYS A 103 -10.20 -13.92 -6.51
CA CYS A 103 -11.05 -14.35 -7.62
C CYS A 103 -12.54 -14.37 -7.25
N PHE A 104 -13.37 -14.69 -8.26
CA PHE A 104 -14.84 -14.77 -8.11
C PHE A 104 -15.31 -16.08 -7.47
N THR A 105 -14.48 -17.11 -7.46
CA THR A 105 -14.78 -18.41 -6.84
C THR A 105 -13.51 -19.03 -6.29
N ASN A 106 -13.65 -19.82 -5.23
CA ASN A 106 -12.55 -20.54 -4.60
C ASN A 106 -11.76 -21.45 -5.59
N GLU A 107 -12.41 -21.99 -6.60
CA GLU A 107 -11.80 -22.87 -7.62
C GLU A 107 -10.87 -22.09 -8.55
N MET A 108 -11.17 -20.81 -8.80
CA MET A 108 -10.39 -19.93 -9.67
C MET A 108 -9.25 -19.23 -8.94
N ALA A 109 -9.18 -19.33 -7.60
CA ALA A 109 -8.21 -18.60 -6.79
C ALA A 109 -6.77 -18.77 -7.28
N ALA A 110 -6.11 -17.67 -7.53
CA ALA A 110 -4.73 -17.63 -7.97
C ALA A 110 -3.75 -17.80 -6.82
N MET A 111 -4.14 -17.37 -5.60
CA MET A 111 -3.25 -17.29 -4.43
C MET A 111 -3.59 -18.28 -3.32
N TRP A 112 -4.77 -18.88 -3.33
CA TRP A 112 -5.20 -19.85 -2.34
C TRP A 112 -6.05 -20.96 -2.97
N LYS A 113 -5.69 -22.23 -2.76
CA LYS A 113 -6.40 -23.42 -3.28
C LYS A 113 -7.12 -24.22 -2.19
N GLY A 114 -7.25 -23.68 -1.01
CA GLY A 114 -8.08 -24.21 0.07
C GLY A 114 -9.45 -23.57 0.12
N THR A 115 -10.27 -23.94 1.10
CA THR A 115 -11.51 -23.21 1.41
C THR A 115 -11.22 -21.90 2.13
N PRO A 116 -12.16 -20.94 2.19
CA PRO A 116 -12.04 -19.76 3.04
C PRO A 116 -11.75 -20.10 4.50
N GLU A 117 -12.46 -21.10 5.05
CA GLU A 117 -12.34 -21.52 6.46
C GLU A 117 -10.95 -22.10 6.76
N GLU A 118 -10.33 -22.84 5.80
CA GLU A 118 -8.95 -23.31 5.94
C GLU A 118 -7.97 -22.14 6.01
N TYR A 119 -8.21 -21.05 5.26
CA TYR A 119 -7.40 -19.84 5.38
C TYR A 119 -7.63 -19.12 6.70
N PHE A 120 -8.89 -18.96 7.12
CA PHE A 120 -9.22 -18.31 8.39
C PHE A 120 -8.57 -19.04 9.57
N HIS A 121 -8.57 -20.37 9.52
CA HIS A 121 -7.90 -21.21 10.51
C HIS A 121 -6.37 -21.03 10.47
N LEU A 122 -5.76 -21.05 9.31
CA LEU A 122 -4.32 -20.83 9.13
C LEU A 122 -3.91 -19.48 9.73
N TYR A 123 -4.66 -18.41 9.43
CA TYR A 123 -4.40 -17.09 9.99
C TYR A 123 -4.48 -17.11 11.52
N SER A 124 -5.59 -17.64 12.07
CA SER A 124 -5.82 -17.68 13.51
C SER A 124 -4.70 -18.39 14.27
N VAL A 125 -4.32 -19.58 13.81
CA VAL A 125 -3.23 -20.37 14.41
C VAL A 125 -1.92 -19.59 14.35
N THR A 126 -1.60 -19.03 13.18
CA THR A 126 -0.34 -18.32 12.97
C THR A 126 -0.26 -17.04 13.81
N ALA A 127 -1.30 -16.20 13.76
CA ALA A 127 -1.31 -14.94 14.48
C ALA A 127 -1.19 -15.15 16.01
N LYS A 128 -1.94 -16.10 16.56
CA LYS A 128 -1.86 -16.45 17.97
C LYS A 128 -0.49 -16.97 18.36
N HIS A 129 0.09 -17.86 17.55
CA HIS A 129 1.42 -18.41 17.80
C HIS A 129 2.46 -17.31 17.80
N LEU A 130 2.49 -16.46 16.77
CA LEU A 130 3.46 -15.37 16.64
C LEU A 130 3.34 -14.34 17.78
N LYS A 131 2.12 -13.94 18.15
CA LYS A 131 1.92 -13.03 19.30
C LYS A 131 2.28 -13.70 20.62
N SER A 132 2.12 -15.01 20.77
CA SER A 132 2.60 -15.72 21.97
C SER A 132 4.12 -15.74 22.09
N CYS A 133 4.85 -15.75 20.96
CA CYS A 133 6.31 -15.75 20.92
C CYS A 133 6.92 -14.36 21.08
N PHE A 134 6.33 -13.34 20.46
CA PHE A 134 6.95 -12.01 20.30
C PHE A 134 6.17 -10.87 20.99
N GLY A 135 4.95 -11.11 21.43
CA GLY A 135 4.09 -10.09 22.06
C GLY A 135 3.91 -8.87 21.17
N ASP A 136 4.02 -7.69 21.76
CA ASP A 136 3.86 -6.41 21.08
C ASP A 136 5.15 -5.89 20.41
N SER A 137 6.22 -6.69 20.43
CA SER A 137 7.45 -6.33 19.71
C SER A 137 7.30 -6.47 18.19
N ILE A 138 6.23 -7.10 17.73
CA ILE A 138 5.85 -7.21 16.32
C ILE A 138 4.37 -6.91 16.15
N LYS A 139 4.00 -6.48 14.95
CA LYS A 139 2.61 -6.39 14.49
C LYS A 139 2.33 -7.48 13.48
N VAL A 140 1.26 -8.23 13.71
CA VAL A 140 0.81 -9.34 12.85
C VAL A 140 -0.55 -9.00 12.27
N GLY A 141 -0.70 -9.13 10.98
CA GLY A 141 -1.96 -8.82 10.32
C GLY A 141 -2.05 -9.45 8.92
N GLY A 142 -2.92 -8.96 8.13
CA GLY A 142 -3.19 -9.42 6.78
C GLY A 142 -4.62 -9.09 6.42
N TYR A 143 -5.13 -9.69 5.42
CA TYR A 143 -4.54 -10.76 4.61
C TYR A 143 -4.15 -10.30 3.20
N ALA A 144 -3.92 -8.99 3.00
CA ALA A 144 -3.73 -8.42 1.68
C ALA A 144 -4.95 -8.69 0.78
N HIS A 145 -6.12 -8.24 1.23
CA HIS A 145 -7.38 -8.34 0.51
C HIS A 145 -7.24 -7.80 -0.92
N CYS A 146 -7.69 -8.54 -1.93
CA CYS A 146 -7.48 -8.21 -3.34
C CYS A 146 -8.14 -6.91 -3.81
N GLY A 147 -9.02 -6.31 -3.00
CA GLY A 147 -9.62 -5.01 -3.23
C GLY A 147 -11.08 -4.93 -2.81
N VAL A 148 -11.46 -3.81 -2.24
CA VAL A 148 -12.83 -3.53 -1.78
C VAL A 148 -13.67 -2.80 -2.84
N TYR A 149 -13.46 -3.12 -4.11
CA TYR A 149 -14.08 -2.43 -5.25
C TYR A 149 -15.61 -2.43 -5.20
N GLU A 150 -16.20 -3.44 -4.58
CA GLU A 150 -17.63 -3.65 -4.53
C GLU A 150 -18.24 -3.34 -3.16
N TYR A 151 -17.55 -2.50 -2.37
CA TYR A 151 -17.99 -2.13 -1.03
C TYR A 151 -19.43 -1.60 -0.96
N MET A 152 -19.92 -0.96 -2.02
CA MET A 152 -21.32 -0.48 -2.11
C MET A 152 -22.34 -1.62 -2.15
N GLN A 153 -21.90 -2.84 -2.50
CA GLN A 153 -22.76 -4.03 -2.56
C GLN A 153 -22.78 -4.82 -1.25
N ASP A 154 -22.04 -4.36 -0.23
CA ASP A 154 -22.06 -4.96 1.09
C ASP A 154 -23.42 -4.77 1.75
N THR A 155 -24.28 -5.78 1.58
CA THR A 155 -25.64 -5.78 2.14
C THR A 155 -25.65 -5.93 3.65
N GLU A 156 -24.63 -6.54 4.24
CA GLU A 156 -24.50 -6.67 5.70
C GLU A 156 -24.21 -5.33 6.37
N LEU A 157 -23.38 -4.50 5.75
CA LEU A 157 -23.04 -3.18 6.27
C LEU A 157 -24.06 -2.10 5.89
N ASN A 158 -24.53 -2.13 4.64
CA ASN A 158 -25.36 -1.07 4.08
C ASN A 158 -26.86 -1.34 4.17
N GLY A 159 -27.27 -2.56 4.53
CA GLY A 159 -28.69 -2.95 4.63
C GLY A 159 -29.44 -2.94 3.30
N LEU A 160 -28.72 -3.01 2.16
CA LEU A 160 -29.29 -2.97 0.82
C LEU A 160 -29.38 -4.37 0.21
N ASP A 161 -30.47 -4.63 -0.50
CA ASP A 161 -30.63 -5.86 -1.28
C ASP A 161 -30.26 -5.56 -2.74
N HIS A 162 -29.14 -6.14 -3.22
CA HIS A 162 -28.63 -5.87 -4.57
C HIS A 162 -28.90 -7.03 -5.53
N PRO A 163 -29.45 -6.78 -6.75
CA PRO A 163 -29.83 -7.85 -7.69
C PRO A 163 -28.66 -8.59 -8.35
N ASP A 164 -27.44 -8.02 -8.38
CA ASP A 164 -26.29 -8.58 -9.09
C ASP A 164 -25.30 -9.33 -8.15
N ARG A 165 -25.81 -9.99 -7.16
CA ARG A 165 -25.09 -10.70 -6.09
C ARG A 165 -23.99 -11.67 -6.50
N TYR A 166 -23.91 -12.09 -7.77
CA TYR A 166 -23.17 -13.29 -8.16
C TYR A 166 -21.67 -13.09 -8.45
N ILE A 167 -21.21 -11.89 -8.78
CA ILE A 167 -19.82 -11.68 -9.23
C ILE A 167 -18.91 -11.17 -8.11
N TYR A 168 -19.46 -10.43 -7.16
CA TYR A 168 -18.69 -9.69 -6.16
C TYR A 168 -18.92 -10.16 -4.72
N ASP A 169 -19.84 -11.08 -4.52
CA ASP A 169 -20.23 -11.60 -3.20
C ASP A 169 -19.11 -12.41 -2.53
N PHE A 170 -18.18 -12.99 -3.31
CA PHE A 170 -17.13 -13.83 -2.77
C PHE A 170 -16.11 -13.04 -1.94
N THR A 171 -15.58 -11.92 -2.43
CA THR A 171 -14.55 -11.13 -1.72
C THR A 171 -15.12 -10.44 -0.48
N ILE A 172 -16.34 -9.93 -0.56
CA ILE A 172 -17.07 -9.35 0.57
C ILE A 172 -17.44 -10.42 1.60
N SER A 173 -17.98 -11.56 1.17
CA SER A 173 -18.32 -12.65 2.08
C SER A 173 -17.09 -13.31 2.69
N PHE A 174 -15.99 -13.41 1.95
CA PHE A 174 -14.70 -13.86 2.48
C PHE A 174 -14.22 -12.93 3.60
N MET A 175 -14.25 -11.62 3.38
CA MET A 175 -13.84 -10.63 4.37
C MET A 175 -14.70 -10.70 5.64
N HIS A 176 -16.03 -10.74 5.52
CA HIS A 176 -16.92 -10.90 6.67
C HIS A 176 -16.70 -12.24 7.38
N GLY A 177 -16.52 -13.33 6.63
CA GLY A 177 -16.21 -14.65 7.19
C GLY A 177 -14.89 -14.65 7.94
N PHE A 178 -13.87 -14.00 7.39
CA PHE A 178 -12.56 -13.83 8.04
C PHE A 178 -12.71 -13.15 9.41
N PHE A 179 -13.31 -11.96 9.45
CA PHE A 179 -13.44 -11.22 10.71
C PHE A 179 -14.30 -11.93 11.74
N LYS A 180 -15.42 -12.56 11.32
CA LYS A 180 -16.26 -13.39 12.21
C LYS A 180 -15.44 -14.53 12.83
N TYR A 181 -14.70 -15.25 12.02
CA TYR A 181 -13.86 -16.38 12.48
C TYR A 181 -12.76 -15.90 13.45
N GLN A 182 -12.06 -14.80 13.12
CA GLN A 182 -11.02 -14.29 14.00
C GLN A 182 -11.59 -13.78 15.32
N GLN A 183 -12.77 -13.18 15.32
CA GLN A 183 -13.46 -12.76 16.53
C GLN A 183 -13.88 -13.95 17.39
N GLU A 184 -14.49 -14.99 16.79
CA GLU A 184 -14.91 -16.21 17.49
C GLU A 184 -13.73 -16.98 18.11
N THR A 185 -12.58 -16.95 17.42
CA THR A 185 -11.35 -17.62 17.87
C THR A 185 -10.45 -16.70 18.71
N GLU A 186 -10.82 -15.44 18.94
CA GLU A 186 -10.01 -14.44 19.65
C GLU A 186 -8.59 -14.30 19.05
N ALA A 187 -8.50 -14.33 17.72
CA ALA A 187 -7.22 -14.16 17.05
C ALA A 187 -6.86 -12.67 16.93
N PRO A 188 -5.59 -12.30 17.18
CA PRO A 188 -5.15 -10.92 17.08
C PRO A 188 -5.09 -10.47 15.61
N ILE A 189 -5.45 -9.20 15.37
CA ILE A 189 -5.28 -8.48 14.11
C ILE A 189 -4.71 -7.11 14.50
N ASP A 190 -3.39 -6.92 14.34
CA ASP A 190 -2.76 -5.63 14.64
C ASP A 190 -2.94 -4.65 13.47
N PHE A 191 -3.13 -5.17 12.25
CA PHE A 191 -3.47 -4.39 11.05
C PHE A 191 -4.27 -5.23 10.05
N PHE A 192 -5.11 -4.57 9.27
CA PHE A 192 -5.76 -5.16 8.11
C PHE A 192 -5.22 -4.54 6.83
N SER A 193 -4.82 -5.38 5.87
CA SER A 193 -4.21 -4.95 4.62
C SER A 193 -5.10 -5.25 3.41
N TRP A 194 -5.08 -4.33 2.44
CA TRP A 194 -5.86 -4.40 1.22
C TRP A 194 -5.16 -3.72 0.04
N HIS A 195 -5.63 -4.00 -1.18
CA HIS A 195 -5.05 -3.54 -2.42
C HIS A 195 -6.02 -2.69 -3.23
N VAL A 196 -5.48 -1.84 -4.12
CA VAL A 196 -6.27 -1.13 -5.14
C VAL A 196 -5.46 -0.81 -6.38
N TYR A 197 -6.04 -1.07 -7.55
CA TYR A 197 -5.45 -0.77 -8.84
C TYR A 197 -6.50 -0.21 -9.80
N ASP A 198 -6.12 0.76 -10.64
CA ASP A 198 -7.02 1.37 -11.62
C ASP A 198 -7.40 0.44 -12.79
N ASN A 199 -6.62 -0.61 -13.02
CA ASN A 199 -6.90 -1.61 -14.07
C ASN A 199 -7.79 -2.76 -13.58
N CYS A 200 -8.06 -2.88 -12.30
CA CYS A 200 -8.91 -3.94 -11.74
C CYS A 200 -10.39 -3.57 -11.78
N HIS A 201 -10.73 -2.29 -11.74
CA HIS A 201 -12.12 -1.85 -11.78
C HIS A 201 -12.29 -0.53 -12.56
N LYS A 202 -13.33 -0.49 -13.41
CA LYS A 202 -13.57 0.65 -14.31
C LYS A 202 -13.84 1.95 -13.55
N SER A 203 -14.60 1.91 -12.46
CA SER A 203 -14.95 3.11 -11.68
C SER A 203 -13.70 3.78 -11.10
N VAL A 204 -12.77 3.02 -10.54
CA VAL A 204 -11.50 3.54 -10.01
C VAL A 204 -10.64 4.14 -11.11
N LYS A 205 -10.66 3.54 -12.32
CA LYS A 205 -9.95 4.08 -13.48
C LYS A 205 -10.50 5.42 -13.94
N GLU A 206 -11.82 5.56 -13.91
CA GLU A 206 -12.52 6.79 -14.30
C GLU A 206 -12.38 7.88 -13.23
N ASP A 207 -12.51 7.50 -11.95
CA ASP A 207 -12.41 8.43 -10.82
C ASP A 207 -11.70 7.80 -9.61
N PHE A 208 -10.40 8.07 -9.47
CA PHE A 208 -9.63 7.55 -8.34
C PHE A 208 -10.02 8.16 -6.98
N VAL A 209 -10.74 9.28 -6.95
CA VAL A 209 -11.24 9.91 -5.72
C VAL A 209 -12.14 8.95 -4.93
N LEU A 210 -12.81 8.02 -5.61
CA LEU A 210 -13.62 6.97 -4.98
C LEU A 210 -12.81 6.06 -4.03
N ILE A 211 -11.48 5.99 -4.19
CA ILE A 211 -10.64 5.15 -3.30
C ILE A 211 -10.64 5.67 -1.86
N LYS A 212 -10.92 6.95 -1.63
CA LYS A 212 -11.13 7.49 -0.28
C LYS A 212 -12.27 6.76 0.43
N GLU A 213 -13.36 6.50 -0.28
CA GLU A 213 -14.51 5.76 0.26
C GLU A 213 -14.16 4.29 0.58
N HIS A 214 -13.23 3.69 -0.19
CA HIS A 214 -12.70 2.35 0.13
C HIS A 214 -11.97 2.32 1.47
N ALA A 215 -11.13 3.32 1.74
CA ALA A 215 -10.41 3.42 3.01
C ALA A 215 -11.38 3.60 4.20
N GLU A 216 -12.40 4.47 4.03
CA GLU A 216 -13.46 4.66 5.01
C GLU A 216 -14.29 3.40 5.24
N TYR A 217 -14.56 2.64 4.17
CA TYR A 217 -15.26 1.36 4.27
C TYR A 217 -14.46 0.35 5.08
N VAL A 218 -13.15 0.21 4.81
CA VAL A 218 -12.28 -0.69 5.57
C VAL A 218 -12.29 -0.33 7.06
N ARG A 219 -12.21 0.97 7.40
CA ARG A 219 -12.29 1.40 8.81
C ARG A 219 -13.62 1.00 9.45
N LYS A 220 -14.75 1.20 8.74
CA LYS A 220 -16.07 0.78 9.22
C LYS A 220 -16.17 -0.73 9.46
N ILE A 221 -15.53 -1.54 8.62
CA ILE A 221 -15.46 -3.00 8.80
C ILE A 221 -14.67 -3.36 10.07
N LEU A 222 -13.50 -2.77 10.26
CA LEU A 222 -12.69 -2.99 11.44
C LEU A 222 -13.45 -2.63 12.73
N ASP A 223 -14.14 -1.49 12.75
CA ASP A 223 -14.95 -1.04 13.89
C ASP A 223 -16.15 -1.97 14.14
N ARG A 224 -16.84 -2.43 13.08
CA ARG A 224 -17.95 -3.38 13.18
C ARG A 224 -17.54 -4.67 13.90
N TYR A 225 -16.33 -5.16 13.60
CA TYR A 225 -15.79 -6.38 14.20
C TYR A 225 -14.94 -6.11 15.46
N ARG A 226 -14.96 -4.89 16.00
CA ARG A 226 -14.30 -4.48 17.24
C ARG A 226 -12.76 -4.57 17.20
N TYR A 227 -12.17 -4.44 16.02
CA TYR A 227 -10.74 -4.26 15.83
C TYR A 227 -10.40 -2.77 15.73
N ASN A 228 -10.85 -1.99 16.72
CA ASN A 228 -10.78 -0.52 16.71
C ASN A 228 -9.34 -0.01 16.72
N ASP A 229 -8.41 -0.76 17.32
CA ASP A 229 -6.99 -0.42 17.42
C ASP A 229 -6.16 -1.00 16.26
N ALA A 230 -6.78 -1.77 15.35
CA ALA A 230 -6.08 -2.30 14.19
C ALA A 230 -5.82 -1.20 13.15
N GLU A 231 -4.59 -1.16 12.64
CA GLU A 231 -4.20 -0.24 11.60
C GLU A 231 -4.83 -0.62 10.24
N ASN A 232 -5.08 0.39 9.40
CA ASN A 232 -5.65 0.25 8.07
C ASN A 232 -4.55 0.42 7.01
N HIS A 233 -4.16 -0.66 6.33
CA HIS A 233 -3.02 -0.69 5.42
C HIS A 233 -3.43 -0.90 3.97
N LEU A 234 -3.27 0.12 3.14
CA LEU A 234 -3.29 -0.01 1.68
C LEU A 234 -1.90 -0.41 1.19
N ASN A 235 -1.55 -1.68 1.32
CA ASN A 235 -0.18 -2.12 1.15
C ASN A 235 0.19 -2.60 -0.26
N GLU A 236 -0.75 -2.53 -1.21
CA GLU A 236 -0.46 -2.52 -2.65
C GLU A 236 -1.40 -1.56 -3.37
N TRP A 237 -0.83 -0.57 -4.07
CA TRP A 237 -1.61 0.31 -4.92
C TRP A 237 -0.80 0.80 -6.12
N ASN A 238 -1.48 1.01 -7.23
CA ASN A 238 -0.94 1.71 -8.38
C ASN A 238 -2.08 2.32 -9.19
N LEU A 239 -1.85 3.53 -9.69
CA LEU A 239 -2.73 4.22 -10.61
C LEU A 239 -2.00 4.48 -11.91
N TRP A 240 -2.74 4.40 -13.03
CA TRP A 240 -2.17 4.61 -14.35
C TRP A 240 -1.15 3.53 -14.78
N THR A 241 -1.60 2.27 -14.79
CA THR A 241 -0.76 1.10 -15.10
C THR A 241 -0.44 0.90 -16.58
N GLU A 242 -0.72 1.88 -17.44
CA GLU A 242 -0.43 1.80 -18.87
C GLU A 242 1.09 1.94 -19.16
N VAL A 243 1.74 0.84 -19.52
CA VAL A 243 3.21 0.74 -19.75
C VAL A 243 3.76 1.85 -20.66
N ARG A 244 3.06 2.22 -21.72
CA ARG A 244 3.51 3.21 -22.70
C ARG A 244 3.38 4.66 -22.25
N LYS A 245 2.73 4.91 -21.13
CA LYS A 245 2.35 6.25 -20.66
C LYS A 245 2.93 6.61 -19.29
N ARG A 246 3.89 5.83 -18.78
CA ARG A 246 4.51 6.01 -17.45
C ARG A 246 5.17 7.36 -17.24
N ASP A 247 5.72 7.94 -18.32
CA ASP A 247 6.44 9.20 -18.26
C ASP A 247 5.57 10.40 -18.61
N LEU A 248 4.27 10.20 -18.82
CA LEU A 248 3.34 11.29 -19.07
C LEU A 248 2.97 11.99 -17.75
N PRO A 249 2.66 13.30 -17.83
CA PRO A 249 2.25 14.09 -16.66
C PRO A 249 1.07 13.48 -15.89
N ILE A 250 0.11 12.86 -16.60
CA ILE A 250 -1.05 12.22 -15.99
C ILE A 250 -0.68 11.16 -14.95
N ALA A 251 0.39 10.39 -15.17
CA ALA A 251 0.84 9.40 -14.19
C ALA A 251 1.27 10.09 -12.87
N SER A 252 2.04 11.17 -12.98
CA SER A 252 2.50 11.95 -11.82
C SER A 252 1.35 12.66 -11.12
N ALA A 253 0.46 13.27 -11.89
CA ALA A 253 -0.69 14.00 -11.32
C ALA A 253 -1.62 13.06 -10.55
N LYS A 254 -1.99 11.92 -11.13
CA LYS A 254 -2.83 10.92 -10.44
C LYS A 254 -2.12 10.33 -9.21
N THR A 255 -0.84 9.95 -9.34
CA THR A 255 -0.08 9.40 -8.21
C THR A 255 0.05 10.39 -7.07
N LEU A 256 0.41 11.65 -7.37
CA LEU A 256 0.54 12.68 -6.34
C LEU A 256 -0.83 13.03 -5.75
N GLY A 257 -1.83 13.29 -6.60
CA GLY A 257 -3.19 13.61 -6.14
C GLY A 257 -3.74 12.54 -5.21
N PHE A 258 -3.50 11.27 -5.53
CA PHE A 258 -3.88 10.15 -4.68
C PHE A 258 -3.16 10.17 -3.32
N MET A 259 -1.82 10.30 -3.31
CA MET A 259 -1.07 10.36 -2.06
C MET A 259 -1.51 11.54 -1.17
N LEU A 260 -1.78 12.70 -1.77
CA LEU A 260 -2.26 13.87 -1.04
C LEU A 260 -3.66 13.63 -0.46
N MET A 261 -4.58 13.08 -1.25
CA MET A 261 -5.96 12.82 -0.83
C MET A 261 -6.02 11.81 0.32
N MET A 262 -5.19 10.77 0.27
CA MET A 262 -5.20 9.73 1.28
C MET A 262 -4.65 10.17 2.65
N GLN A 263 -3.99 11.34 2.74
CA GLN A 263 -3.58 11.91 4.03
C GLN A 263 -4.76 12.32 4.91
N ASP A 264 -5.94 12.51 4.32
CA ASP A 264 -7.17 12.87 5.03
C ASP A 264 -8.07 11.64 5.29
N THR A 265 -7.51 10.44 5.32
CA THR A 265 -8.19 9.17 5.61
C THR A 265 -7.58 8.47 6.82
N ASP A 266 -8.29 7.48 7.35
CA ASP A 266 -7.80 6.61 8.42
C ASP A 266 -6.87 5.49 7.88
N THR A 267 -6.06 5.79 6.86
CA THR A 267 -5.07 4.87 6.30
C THR A 267 -3.72 5.12 6.96
N ASP A 268 -3.19 4.12 7.66
CA ASP A 268 -1.94 4.24 8.42
C ASP A 268 -0.70 3.97 7.56
N VAL A 269 -0.78 3.04 6.61
CA VAL A 269 0.33 2.67 5.74
C VAL A 269 -0.14 2.54 4.29
N MET A 270 0.69 3.06 3.37
CA MET A 270 0.49 2.92 1.93
C MET A 270 1.77 2.44 1.24
N CYS A 271 1.69 1.32 0.49
CA CYS A 271 2.84 0.80 -0.25
C CYS A 271 2.56 0.80 -1.76
N TYR A 272 3.37 1.57 -2.50
CA TYR A 272 3.26 1.65 -3.96
C TYR A 272 3.79 0.37 -4.63
N TYR A 273 2.99 -0.27 -5.45
CA TYR A 273 3.38 -1.43 -6.23
C TYR A 273 3.60 -1.04 -7.71
N ASP A 274 4.86 -0.95 -8.28
CA ASP A 274 6.05 -1.26 -7.51
C ASP A 274 7.23 -0.35 -7.94
N ALA A 275 8.19 -0.22 -7.06
CA ALA A 275 9.43 0.52 -7.28
C ALA A 275 10.54 -0.33 -7.92
N GLY A 276 10.27 -1.58 -8.29
CA GLY A 276 11.26 -2.49 -8.87
C GLY A 276 11.74 -2.03 -10.25
N LEU A 277 12.96 -2.44 -10.61
CA LEU A 277 13.50 -2.25 -11.96
C LEU A 277 12.97 -3.33 -12.91
N GLY A 278 12.65 -2.98 -14.13
CA GLY A 278 12.26 -3.91 -15.19
C GLY A 278 11.00 -3.50 -15.95
N TYR A 279 10.57 -4.40 -16.86
CA TYR A 279 9.45 -4.14 -17.77
C TYR A 279 8.16 -4.74 -17.22
N SER A 280 7.44 -3.96 -16.43
CA SER A 280 6.11 -4.31 -15.94
C SER A 280 5.21 -3.07 -16.01
N ALA A 281 3.90 -3.27 -16.15
CA ALA A 281 2.93 -2.18 -16.11
C ALA A 281 3.01 -1.39 -14.79
N TYR A 282 3.34 -2.08 -13.72
CA TYR A 282 3.41 -1.51 -12.37
C TYR A 282 4.72 -0.76 -12.07
N ARG A 283 5.83 -1.06 -12.78
CA ARG A 283 7.16 -0.48 -12.55
C ARG A 283 7.32 0.87 -13.25
N ALA A 284 6.84 1.91 -12.63
CA ALA A 284 6.70 3.23 -13.23
C ALA A 284 7.58 4.33 -12.61
N LEU A 285 8.59 3.99 -11.83
CA LEU A 285 9.48 4.99 -11.21
C LEU A 285 10.79 5.17 -11.96
N ILE A 286 11.43 4.10 -12.41
CA ILE A 286 12.74 4.14 -13.06
C ILE A 286 12.68 3.47 -14.43
N ASN A 287 13.20 4.14 -15.43
CA ASN A 287 13.36 3.58 -16.77
C ASN A 287 14.44 2.48 -16.75
N PRO A 288 14.10 1.22 -17.09
CA PRO A 288 15.05 0.11 -16.99
C PRO A 288 16.19 0.16 -18.00
N ASP A 289 16.00 0.86 -19.14
CA ASP A 289 17.02 0.95 -20.19
C ASP A 289 18.07 2.01 -19.88
N THR A 290 17.65 3.11 -19.27
CA THR A 290 18.50 4.28 -19.05
C THR A 290 18.91 4.50 -17.60
N GLY A 291 18.18 3.89 -16.65
CA GLY A 291 18.33 4.14 -15.22
C GLY A 291 17.81 5.52 -14.77
N TYR A 292 17.24 6.31 -15.67
CA TYR A 292 16.69 7.62 -15.31
C TYR A 292 15.27 7.52 -14.72
N PRO A 293 14.94 8.42 -13.77
CA PRO A 293 13.60 8.50 -13.23
C PRO A 293 12.56 8.88 -14.29
N TYR A 294 11.40 8.23 -14.26
CA TYR A 294 10.19 8.75 -14.92
C TYR A 294 9.62 9.95 -14.14
N ARG A 295 8.73 10.73 -14.76
CA ARG A 295 8.04 11.85 -14.08
C ARG A 295 7.37 11.42 -12.78
N ASN A 296 6.82 10.20 -12.75
CA ASN A 296 6.15 9.67 -11.58
C ASN A 296 7.05 9.55 -10.33
N TYR A 297 8.35 9.36 -10.50
CA TYR A 297 9.31 9.39 -9.40
C TYR A 297 9.31 10.76 -8.68
N TYR A 298 9.18 11.84 -9.44
CA TYR A 298 9.20 13.19 -8.89
C TYR A 298 7.92 13.55 -8.12
N ALA A 299 6.79 12.84 -8.37
CA ALA A 299 5.60 12.93 -7.53
C ALA A 299 5.90 12.51 -6.08
N PHE A 300 6.67 11.44 -5.91
CA PHE A 300 7.14 11.02 -4.58
C PHE A 300 8.10 12.04 -3.96
N MET A 301 8.94 12.71 -4.75
CA MET A 301 9.80 13.78 -4.24
C MET A 301 9.00 14.98 -3.73
N MET A 302 7.95 15.41 -4.44
CA MET A 302 7.06 16.46 -3.99
C MET A 302 6.34 16.06 -2.68
N PHE A 303 5.84 14.82 -2.61
CA PHE A 303 5.21 14.31 -1.39
C PHE A 303 6.20 14.26 -0.22
N ASN A 304 7.45 13.83 -0.47
CA ASN A 304 8.50 13.80 0.55
C ASN A 304 8.80 15.18 1.15
N THR A 305 8.60 16.27 0.41
CA THR A 305 8.73 17.63 0.97
C THR A 305 7.75 17.84 2.13
N LEU A 306 6.50 17.41 1.99
CA LEU A 306 5.51 17.49 3.07
C LEU A 306 5.92 16.63 4.26
N TYR A 307 6.38 15.39 4.01
CA TYR A 307 6.86 14.49 5.06
C TYR A 307 8.03 15.10 5.85
N THR A 308 8.97 15.78 5.19
CA THR A 308 10.12 16.41 5.86
C THR A 308 9.75 17.63 6.70
N LEU A 309 8.64 18.30 6.39
CA LEU A 309 8.10 19.42 7.18
C LEU A 309 7.38 18.96 8.45
N LYS A 310 7.02 17.68 8.57
CA LYS A 310 6.50 17.00 9.75
C LYS A 310 5.11 17.39 10.23
N ASN A 311 4.68 18.65 10.07
CA ASN A 311 3.39 19.13 10.55
C ASN A 311 2.49 19.43 9.36
N GLN A 312 1.49 18.58 9.14
CA GLN A 312 0.42 18.86 8.19
C GLN A 312 -0.42 20.03 8.69
N VAL A 313 -0.85 20.89 7.79
CA VAL A 313 -1.77 21.99 8.09
C VAL A 313 -3.05 21.82 7.27
N GLU A 314 -4.15 22.34 7.80
CA GLU A 314 -5.45 22.26 7.15
C GLU A 314 -5.39 22.82 5.72
N SER A 315 -5.83 22.04 4.76
CA SER A 315 -5.80 22.37 3.34
C SER A 315 -7.08 21.92 2.68
N THR A 316 -7.74 22.79 1.94
CA THR A 316 -9.00 22.50 1.26
C THR A 316 -8.99 22.97 -0.17
N SER A 317 -9.68 22.26 -1.05
CA SER A 317 -9.94 22.64 -2.43
C SER A 317 -11.45 22.65 -2.71
N THR A 318 -11.88 23.55 -3.57
CA THR A 318 -13.27 23.59 -4.06
C THR A 318 -13.51 22.67 -5.26
N ASP A 319 -12.45 22.09 -5.81
CA ASP A 319 -12.49 21.14 -6.92
C ASP A 319 -11.85 19.81 -6.44
N THR A 320 -12.58 18.72 -6.50
CA THR A 320 -12.15 17.40 -6.04
C THR A 320 -10.98 16.82 -6.85
N HIS A 321 -10.80 17.30 -8.07
CA HIS A 321 -9.71 16.89 -8.97
C HIS A 321 -8.52 17.87 -8.95
N VAL A 322 -8.59 18.91 -8.13
CA VAL A 322 -7.43 19.74 -7.73
C VAL A 322 -7.14 19.46 -6.29
N VAL A 323 -6.28 18.47 -6.07
CA VAL A 323 -5.94 18.01 -4.72
C VAL A 323 -4.81 18.87 -4.14
N VAL A 324 -4.92 19.23 -2.87
CA VAL A 324 -3.96 20.08 -2.17
C VAL A 324 -3.64 19.52 -0.79
N GLN A 325 -2.36 19.57 -0.43
CA GLN A 325 -1.91 19.43 0.96
C GLN A 325 -0.80 20.43 1.25
N ALA A 326 -0.67 20.83 2.49
CA ALA A 326 0.38 21.73 2.93
C ALA A 326 1.01 21.25 4.24
N GLY A 327 2.27 21.63 4.44
CA GLY A 327 3.00 21.31 5.66
C GLY A 327 3.92 22.43 6.10
N VAL A 328 4.27 22.42 7.38
CA VAL A 328 5.16 23.43 7.98
C VAL A 328 6.16 22.81 8.95
N ASP A 329 7.34 23.39 9.02
CA ASP A 329 8.33 23.17 10.08
C ASP A 329 9.00 24.48 10.46
N GLY A 330 8.53 25.09 11.55
CA GLY A 330 8.96 26.41 12.00
C GLY A 330 8.70 27.48 10.94
N ARG A 331 9.79 28.02 10.35
CA ARG A 331 9.75 29.10 9.34
C ARG A 331 9.72 28.61 7.89
N LYS A 332 9.57 27.32 7.67
CA LYS A 332 9.47 26.71 6.35
C LYS A 332 8.08 26.16 6.15
N GLY A 333 7.52 26.36 4.97
CA GLY A 333 6.27 25.78 4.56
C GLY A 333 6.31 25.31 3.11
N ALA A 334 5.42 24.41 2.77
CA ALA A 334 5.19 24.03 1.39
C ALA A 334 3.71 23.76 1.17
N ILE A 335 3.23 24.12 -0.03
CA ILE A 335 1.92 23.73 -0.55
C ILE A 335 2.19 22.84 -1.74
N VAL A 336 1.59 21.67 -1.77
CA VAL A 336 1.68 20.74 -2.89
C VAL A 336 0.30 20.57 -3.50
N LEU A 337 0.23 20.77 -4.82
CA LEU A 337 -1.00 20.76 -5.61
C LEU A 337 -0.88 19.72 -6.71
N SER A 338 -1.97 19.01 -6.98
CA SER A 338 -2.11 18.16 -8.16
C SER A 338 -3.39 18.48 -8.90
N ASN A 339 -3.28 18.88 -10.17
CA ASN A 339 -4.41 18.99 -11.10
C ASN A 339 -4.55 17.66 -11.85
N THR A 340 -5.57 16.89 -11.55
CA THR A 340 -5.87 15.62 -12.22
C THR A 340 -6.93 15.74 -13.31
N ASN A 341 -7.40 16.98 -13.59
CA ASN A 341 -8.28 17.29 -14.73
C ASN A 341 -7.50 17.26 -16.05
N ASP A 342 -8.21 17.04 -17.13
CA ASP A 342 -7.72 17.14 -18.50
C ASP A 342 -7.79 18.59 -19.06
N ASP A 343 -8.22 19.52 -18.23
CA ASP A 343 -8.29 20.97 -18.51
C ASP A 343 -7.27 21.76 -17.68
N THR A 344 -6.94 22.95 -18.18
CA THR A 344 -6.18 23.94 -17.43
C THR A 344 -7.06 24.58 -16.35
N VAL A 345 -6.57 24.59 -15.11
CA VAL A 345 -7.28 25.17 -13.96
C VAL A 345 -6.53 26.38 -13.43
N THR A 346 -7.26 27.47 -13.18
CA THR A 346 -6.73 28.63 -12.45
C THR A 346 -7.08 28.50 -10.98
N VAL A 347 -6.07 28.32 -10.15
CA VAL A 347 -6.22 28.16 -8.70
C VAL A 347 -5.94 29.50 -8.01
N LYS A 348 -6.89 29.92 -7.19
CA LYS A 348 -6.69 31.04 -6.28
C LYS A 348 -6.37 30.51 -4.89
N LEU A 349 -5.14 30.77 -4.46
CA LEU A 349 -4.64 30.35 -3.16
C LEU A 349 -4.99 31.41 -2.08
N THR A 350 -5.47 30.94 -0.95
CA THR A 350 -5.55 31.74 0.28
C THR A 350 -4.61 31.11 1.29
N VAL A 351 -3.50 31.77 1.60
CA VAL A 351 -2.46 31.26 2.50
C VAL A 351 -2.44 32.12 3.76
N THR A 352 -2.50 31.47 4.92
CA THR A 352 -2.43 32.15 6.23
C THR A 352 -1.10 31.82 6.89
N GLY A 353 -0.43 32.83 7.42
CA GLY A 353 0.79 32.69 8.22
C GLY A 353 2.11 32.69 7.44
N PHE A 354 2.07 32.70 6.10
CA PHE A 354 3.28 32.77 5.27
C PHE A 354 3.12 33.78 4.13
N PRO A 355 4.18 34.55 3.82
CA PRO A 355 4.21 35.38 2.62
C PRO A 355 4.30 34.51 1.36
N THR A 356 3.67 34.94 0.29
CA THR A 356 3.66 34.23 -1.00
C THR A 356 4.49 34.92 -2.08
N ASP A 357 4.92 36.16 -1.86
CA ASP A 357 5.57 36.95 -2.90
C ASP A 357 6.94 36.43 -3.34
N ASP A 358 7.68 35.82 -2.43
CA ASP A 358 9.00 35.21 -2.66
C ASP A 358 8.95 33.66 -2.76
N ALA A 359 7.78 33.11 -2.99
CA ALA A 359 7.60 31.67 -3.11
C ALA A 359 8.36 31.10 -4.31
N GLN A 360 8.96 29.92 -4.12
CA GLN A 360 9.57 29.17 -5.20
C GLN A 360 8.60 28.09 -5.68
N VAL A 361 8.41 28.00 -7.00
CA VAL A 361 7.50 27.03 -7.62
C VAL A 361 8.28 25.98 -8.38
N LEU A 362 8.12 24.71 -8.03
CA LEU A 362 8.58 23.57 -8.80
C LEU A 362 7.40 22.91 -9.52
N ARG A 363 7.62 22.45 -10.74
CA ARG A 363 6.59 21.89 -11.62
C ARG A 363 6.90 20.47 -12.07
N ILE A 364 5.83 19.68 -12.20
CA ILE A 364 5.78 18.50 -13.05
C ILE A 364 4.61 18.70 -14.02
N ASP A 365 4.91 18.81 -15.31
CA ASP A 365 3.93 18.95 -16.39
C ASP A 365 4.54 18.46 -17.71
N GLU A 366 3.98 18.81 -18.87
CA GLU A 366 4.51 18.36 -20.18
C GLU A 366 5.95 18.82 -20.43
N GLU A 367 6.31 20.03 -19.98
CA GLU A 367 7.61 20.64 -20.21
C GLU A 367 8.58 20.41 -19.03
N ASN A 368 8.07 20.20 -17.84
CA ASN A 368 8.84 20.20 -16.61
C ASN A 368 8.86 18.82 -15.94
N ARG A 369 10.04 18.45 -15.43
CA ARG A 369 10.30 17.23 -14.64
C ARG A 369 10.81 17.60 -13.25
N TYR A 370 9.96 18.16 -12.39
CA TYR A 370 10.36 18.71 -11.10
C TYR A 370 11.36 19.88 -11.25
N THR A 371 11.00 20.81 -12.11
CA THR A 371 11.83 21.95 -12.47
C THR A 371 11.43 23.17 -11.66
N LEU A 372 12.42 23.87 -11.08
CA LEU A 372 12.21 25.20 -10.49
C LEU A 372 11.92 26.19 -11.63
N THR A 373 10.71 26.73 -11.63
CA THR A 373 10.28 27.74 -12.60
C THR A 373 10.49 29.13 -12.01
N GLY A 374 10.73 30.11 -12.83
CA GLY A 374 10.75 31.52 -12.39
C GLY A 374 9.35 32.12 -12.18
N GLU A 375 8.36 31.28 -12.01
CA GLU A 375 6.96 31.63 -11.88
C GLU A 375 6.70 32.38 -10.57
N SER A 376 5.85 33.40 -10.63
CA SER A 376 5.42 34.17 -9.48
C SER A 376 3.94 33.87 -9.15
N ILE A 377 3.66 33.63 -7.88
CA ILE A 377 2.28 33.48 -7.37
C ILE A 377 1.76 34.77 -6.71
N LYS A 378 2.28 35.92 -7.15
CA LYS A 378 1.81 37.22 -6.66
C LYS A 378 0.29 37.36 -6.80
N GLY A 379 -0.35 37.82 -5.73
CA GLY A 379 -1.81 37.87 -5.66
C GLY A 379 -2.47 36.49 -5.41
N GLY A 380 -1.69 35.46 -5.07
CA GLY A 380 -2.19 34.17 -4.70
C GLY A 380 -2.80 33.35 -5.87
N THR A 381 -2.41 33.62 -7.13
CA THR A 381 -2.97 32.90 -8.27
C THR A 381 -1.89 32.06 -8.95
N ILE A 382 -2.22 30.80 -9.24
CA ILE A 382 -1.38 29.85 -9.99
C ILE A 382 -2.23 29.16 -11.06
N ILE A 383 -1.65 28.98 -12.25
CA ILE A 383 -2.29 28.25 -13.36
C ILE A 383 -1.70 26.85 -13.37
N LEU A 384 -2.56 25.83 -13.31
CA LEU A 384 -2.19 24.43 -13.40
C LEU A 384 -2.61 23.90 -14.78
N PRO A 385 -1.67 23.56 -15.67
CA PRO A 385 -1.99 22.84 -16.92
C PRO A 385 -2.72 21.53 -16.68
N PRO A 386 -3.30 20.89 -17.72
CA PRO A 386 -3.85 19.55 -17.60
C PRO A 386 -2.85 18.58 -16.99
N TYR A 387 -3.29 17.75 -16.07
CA TYR A 387 -2.47 16.70 -15.45
C TYR A 387 -1.10 17.22 -14.94
N SER A 388 -1.09 18.26 -14.16
CA SER A 388 0.14 18.88 -13.65
C SER A 388 0.22 18.90 -12.13
N CYS A 389 1.46 18.96 -11.63
CA CYS A 389 1.74 19.11 -10.22
C CYS A 389 2.54 20.38 -9.97
N ALA A 390 2.30 21.02 -8.83
CA ALA A 390 3.07 22.17 -8.36
C ALA A 390 3.44 22.00 -6.89
N GLU A 391 4.71 22.26 -6.57
CA GLU A 391 5.19 22.44 -5.21
C GLU A 391 5.58 23.90 -5.02
N ILE A 392 4.96 24.55 -4.05
CA ILE A 392 5.18 25.97 -3.72
C ILE A 392 5.89 26.00 -2.37
N LYS A 393 7.18 26.31 -2.39
CA LYS A 393 8.00 26.48 -1.18
C LYS A 393 7.85 27.87 -0.63
N LEU A 394 7.50 27.96 0.64
CA LEU A 394 7.28 29.20 1.39
C LEU A 394 8.36 29.37 2.45
N PHE A 395 8.82 30.60 2.61
CA PHE A 395 9.83 30.95 3.60
C PHE A 395 9.33 32.14 4.38
N ASP A 396 9.36 32.04 5.71
CA ASP A 396 9.18 33.21 6.56
C ASP A 396 10.51 33.98 6.65
N LEU A 397 10.54 35.16 6.09
CA LEU A 397 11.74 36.00 5.98
C LEU A 397 11.98 36.90 7.20
N ASN A 398 11.09 36.90 8.22
CA ASN A 398 11.20 37.76 9.40
C ASN A 398 11.85 37.08 10.61
#